data_bf2fcc4368bcb051c4a0dba2289a0851
#
_entry.id   bf2fcc4368bcb051c4a0dba2289a0851
#
_cell.length_a   1.000
_cell.length_b   1.000
_cell.length_c   1.000
_cell.angle_alpha   90.00
_cell.angle_beta   90.00
_cell.angle_gamma   90.00
#
_symmetry.space_group_name_H-M   'P 1'
#
loop_
_entity.id
_entity.type
_entity.pdbx_description
1 polymer ?
#
loop_
_entity_poly.entity_id
_entity_poly.type
_entity_poly.pdbx_seq_one_letter_code
_entity_poly.pdbx_strand_id
1 'polypeptide(L)'
;MSGHSKWSTIKNKKGKADAARGKIFTKIGRELAVAVKLGGPDPASNSRLRDVIAKAKANNMPNDNINRSIKKASGELGSINYEELTYEGYGIGGVAVIVETMTDNKNRTVGEVRHAFDKFGGSLGTNGSVAFMFDKKGVIVIDTEAGDEDSIMEAALEAGAEDFSAEDGAYEITTAPEDFSAVREALEGQGYEFLSAEIDMVPQTMTSLSEEQQKQFEKMLDMLEDNDDVQNVYHNADMPDGE
;
A
#
# COMPACT_ATOMS: atom_id res chain seq x y z
N MET A 1 19.49 2.88 11.30
CA MET A 1 18.76 1.64 10.93
C MET A 1 17.29 2.00 11.01
N SER A 2 16.60 2.07 9.89
CA SER A 2 15.20 2.48 9.88
C SER A 2 14.35 1.20 10.07
N GLY A 3 13.83 0.98 11.28
CA GLY A 3 12.94 -0.13 11.60
C GLY A 3 11.54 -0.03 10.96
N HIS A 4 11.43 0.69 9.84
CA HIS A 4 10.15 1.05 9.20
C HIS A 4 10.20 1.00 7.70
N SER A 5 11.11 0.19 7.16
CA SER A 5 11.08 -0.14 5.74
C SER A 5 9.78 -0.86 5.40
N LYS A 6 9.37 -0.76 4.16
CA LYS A 6 8.25 -1.55 3.63
C LYS A 6 8.47 -3.03 3.87
N TRP A 7 9.72 -3.48 3.82
CA TRP A 7 10.12 -4.85 4.12
C TRP A 7 9.75 -5.30 5.54
N SER A 8 10.05 -4.49 6.55
CA SER A 8 9.66 -4.78 7.94
C SER A 8 8.15 -5.03 8.06
N THR A 9 7.35 -4.15 7.42
CA THR A 9 5.88 -4.31 7.39
C THR A 9 5.43 -5.61 6.69
N ILE A 10 6.07 -5.98 5.57
CA ILE A 10 5.75 -7.20 4.80
C ILE A 10 6.12 -8.46 5.60
N LYS A 11 7.32 -8.48 6.20
CA LYS A 11 7.81 -9.59 7.01
C LYS A 11 6.86 -9.94 8.16
N ASN A 12 6.36 -8.92 8.85
CA ASN A 12 5.42 -9.08 9.97
C ASN A 12 4.02 -9.57 9.52
N LYS A 13 3.61 -9.30 8.29
CA LYS A 13 2.32 -9.73 7.72
C LYS A 13 2.34 -11.15 7.12
N LYS A 14 3.52 -11.69 6.78
CA LYS A 14 3.65 -12.98 6.08
C LYS A 14 3.04 -14.18 6.83
N GLY A 15 2.87 -14.10 8.15
CA GLY A 15 2.27 -15.16 8.98
C GLY A 15 0.73 -15.24 9.00
N LYS A 16 0.02 -14.23 8.44
CA LYS A 16 -1.46 -14.13 8.47
C LYS A 16 -2.13 -14.49 7.12
N ALA A 17 -1.46 -15.22 6.23
CA ALA A 17 -1.70 -15.21 4.78
C ALA A 17 -3.00 -15.87 4.25
N ASP A 18 -3.60 -16.87 4.88
CA ASP A 18 -4.67 -17.65 4.24
C ASP A 18 -6.09 -17.08 4.43
N ALA A 19 -6.40 -16.46 5.57
CA ALA A 19 -7.69 -15.76 5.78
C ALA A 19 -7.76 -14.41 5.04
N ALA A 20 -6.61 -13.84 4.73
CA ALA A 20 -6.49 -12.52 4.10
C ALA A 20 -6.70 -12.52 2.58
N ARG A 21 -6.55 -13.66 1.88
CA ARG A 21 -6.61 -13.70 0.40
C ARG A 21 -7.88 -13.13 -0.20
N GLY A 22 -9.04 -13.48 0.36
CA GLY A 22 -10.32 -12.98 -0.13
C GLY A 22 -10.43 -11.45 -0.01
N LYS A 23 -9.96 -10.90 1.11
CA LYS A 23 -9.94 -9.45 1.35
C LYS A 23 -8.98 -8.73 0.41
N ILE A 24 -7.77 -9.29 0.22
CA ILE A 24 -6.79 -8.74 -0.73
C ILE A 24 -7.38 -8.66 -2.14
N PHE A 25 -8.05 -9.71 -2.61
CA PHE A 25 -8.68 -9.71 -3.93
C PHE A 25 -9.83 -8.71 -4.04
N THR A 26 -10.60 -8.51 -2.97
CA THR A 26 -11.65 -7.49 -2.92
C THR A 26 -11.04 -6.09 -3.06
N LYS A 27 -9.98 -5.79 -2.32
CA LYS A 27 -9.28 -4.50 -2.37
C LYS A 27 -8.65 -4.25 -3.74
N ILE A 28 -7.92 -5.22 -4.29
CA ILE A 28 -7.36 -5.13 -5.65
C ILE A 28 -8.45 -4.95 -6.70
N GLY A 29 -9.59 -5.63 -6.56
CA GLY A 29 -10.74 -5.46 -7.45
C GLY A 29 -11.28 -4.03 -7.49
N ARG A 30 -11.27 -3.32 -6.36
CA ARG A 30 -11.63 -1.90 -6.29
C ARG A 30 -10.58 -1.01 -6.95
N GLU A 31 -9.29 -1.30 -6.72
CA GLU A 31 -8.18 -0.59 -7.38
C GLU A 31 -8.26 -0.72 -8.91
N LEU A 32 -8.54 -1.93 -9.42
CA LEU A 32 -8.78 -2.16 -10.84
C LEU A 32 -9.96 -1.34 -11.36
N ALA A 33 -11.07 -1.30 -10.62
CA ALA A 33 -12.25 -0.54 -11.02
C ALA A 33 -11.97 0.95 -11.10
N VAL A 34 -11.27 1.51 -10.12
CA VAL A 34 -10.88 2.93 -10.11
C VAL A 34 -9.90 3.24 -11.23
N ALA A 35 -8.88 2.38 -11.45
CA ALA A 35 -7.93 2.56 -12.53
C ALA A 35 -8.60 2.59 -13.91
N VAL A 36 -9.54 1.66 -14.16
CA VAL A 36 -10.33 1.62 -15.41
C VAL A 36 -11.19 2.86 -15.58
N LYS A 37 -11.83 3.32 -14.50
CA LYS A 37 -12.68 4.53 -14.55
C LYS A 37 -11.89 5.78 -14.92
N LEU A 38 -10.65 5.90 -14.42
CA LEU A 38 -9.82 7.09 -14.64
C LEU A 38 -9.09 7.08 -15.98
N GLY A 39 -8.61 5.94 -16.44
CA GLY A 39 -7.73 5.84 -17.61
C GLY A 39 -8.20 4.88 -18.71
N GLY A 40 -9.39 4.29 -18.55
CA GLY A 40 -9.93 3.31 -19.50
C GLY A 40 -9.45 1.87 -19.27
N PRO A 41 -10.06 0.89 -19.97
CA PRO A 41 -9.84 -0.54 -19.72
C PRO A 41 -8.62 -1.11 -20.46
N ASP A 42 -7.93 -0.33 -21.28
CA ASP A 42 -6.77 -0.77 -22.05
C ASP A 42 -5.47 -0.54 -21.26
N PRO A 43 -4.78 -1.62 -20.82
CA PRO A 43 -3.50 -1.48 -20.12
C PRO A 43 -2.41 -0.80 -20.95
N ALA A 44 -2.47 -0.86 -22.29
CA ALA A 44 -1.45 -0.24 -23.15
C ALA A 44 -1.44 1.30 -23.00
N SER A 45 -2.58 1.90 -22.71
CA SER A 45 -2.74 3.35 -22.55
C SER A 45 -2.94 3.81 -21.09
N ASN A 46 -3.03 2.87 -20.14
CA ASN A 46 -3.32 3.15 -18.74
C ASN A 46 -2.24 2.56 -17.81
N SER A 47 -1.24 3.39 -17.45
CA SER A 47 -0.12 2.98 -16.58
C SER A 47 -0.61 2.52 -15.20
N ARG A 48 -1.55 3.24 -14.58
CA ARG A 48 -2.13 2.84 -13.29
C ARG A 48 -2.77 1.45 -13.38
N LEU A 49 -3.47 1.14 -14.46
CA LEU A 49 -4.05 -0.18 -14.66
C LEU A 49 -2.97 -1.26 -14.78
N ARG A 50 -1.87 -0.98 -15.49
CA ARG A 50 -0.73 -1.92 -15.56
C ARG A 50 -0.14 -2.20 -14.18
N ASP A 51 0.07 -1.17 -13.36
CA ASP A 51 0.59 -1.32 -12.00
C ASP A 51 -0.34 -2.16 -11.12
N VAL A 52 -1.65 -1.92 -11.18
CA VAL A 52 -2.63 -2.71 -10.41
C VAL A 52 -2.73 -4.15 -10.93
N ILE A 53 -2.63 -4.38 -12.23
CA ILE A 53 -2.57 -5.74 -12.80
C ILE A 53 -1.31 -6.47 -12.32
N ALA A 54 -0.15 -5.81 -12.30
CA ALA A 54 1.09 -6.38 -11.76
C ALA A 54 0.93 -6.74 -10.27
N LYS A 55 0.37 -5.85 -9.46
CA LYS A 55 0.02 -6.10 -8.05
C LYS A 55 -0.92 -7.29 -7.89
N ALA A 56 -1.94 -7.40 -8.74
CA ALA A 56 -2.90 -8.52 -8.73
C ALA A 56 -2.20 -9.87 -8.99
N LYS A 57 -1.33 -9.91 -10.00
CA LYS A 57 -0.53 -11.09 -10.33
C LYS A 57 0.44 -11.47 -9.22
N ALA A 58 1.14 -10.51 -8.62
CA ALA A 58 2.04 -10.73 -7.48
C ALA A 58 1.31 -11.30 -6.25
N ASN A 59 0.02 -10.99 -6.09
CA ASN A 59 -0.85 -11.57 -5.06
C ASN A 59 -1.56 -12.86 -5.51
N ASN A 60 -1.15 -13.47 -6.62
CA ASN A 60 -1.73 -14.69 -7.18
C ASN A 60 -3.24 -14.59 -7.51
N MET A 61 -3.71 -13.40 -7.88
CA MET A 61 -5.08 -13.23 -8.35
C MET A 61 -5.24 -13.87 -9.73
N PRO A 62 -6.22 -14.79 -9.92
CA PRO A 62 -6.42 -15.44 -11.21
C PRO A 62 -6.71 -14.43 -12.33
N ASN A 63 -6.18 -14.67 -13.52
CA ASN A 63 -6.40 -13.80 -14.69
C ASN A 63 -7.88 -13.59 -15.01
N ASP A 64 -8.73 -14.62 -14.83
CA ASP A 64 -10.17 -14.52 -15.02
C ASP A 64 -10.82 -13.51 -14.05
N ASN A 65 -10.33 -13.43 -12.81
CA ASN A 65 -10.81 -12.46 -11.83
C ASN A 65 -10.37 -11.04 -12.21
N ILE A 66 -9.11 -10.86 -12.64
CA ILE A 66 -8.59 -9.58 -13.15
C ILE A 66 -9.44 -9.10 -14.33
N ASN A 67 -9.60 -9.94 -15.35
CA ASN A 67 -10.37 -9.60 -16.55
C ASN A 67 -11.84 -9.30 -16.25
N ARG A 68 -12.46 -10.07 -15.34
CA ARG A 68 -13.84 -9.83 -14.90
C ARG A 68 -13.98 -8.48 -14.20
N SER A 69 -13.03 -8.11 -13.33
CA SER A 69 -13.01 -6.81 -12.65
C SER A 69 -12.91 -5.67 -13.64
N ILE A 70 -12.03 -5.78 -14.63
CA ILE A 70 -11.85 -4.77 -15.70
C ILE A 70 -13.14 -4.63 -16.52
N LYS A 71 -13.74 -5.74 -16.99
CA LYS A 71 -15.00 -5.73 -17.76
C LYS A 71 -16.17 -5.16 -16.97
N LYS A 72 -16.27 -5.48 -15.69
CA LYS A 72 -17.29 -4.90 -14.80
C LYS A 72 -17.12 -3.40 -14.67
N ALA A 73 -15.87 -2.92 -14.51
CA ALA A 73 -15.57 -1.51 -14.37
C ALA A 73 -15.79 -0.71 -15.67
N SER A 74 -15.60 -1.33 -16.84
CA SER A 74 -15.86 -0.69 -18.16
C SER A 74 -17.36 -0.55 -18.48
N GLY A 75 -18.24 -1.08 -17.63
CA GLY A 75 -19.69 -1.01 -17.81
C GLY A 75 -20.32 -2.22 -18.52
N GLU A 76 -19.53 -3.17 -19.03
CA GLU A 76 -20.03 -4.35 -19.73
C GLU A 76 -20.88 -5.27 -18.84
N LEU A 77 -20.68 -5.25 -17.52
CA LEU A 77 -21.35 -6.10 -16.53
C LEU A 77 -22.08 -5.32 -15.43
N GLY A 78 -22.31 -4.02 -15.64
CA GLY A 78 -22.82 -3.11 -14.60
C GLY A 78 -21.72 -2.66 -13.64
N SER A 79 -21.48 -1.36 -13.54
CA SER A 79 -20.38 -0.80 -12.76
C SER A 79 -20.83 -0.40 -11.36
N ILE A 80 -20.00 -0.71 -10.36
CA ILE A 80 -20.03 -0.04 -9.04
C ILE A 80 -19.08 1.15 -9.13
N ASN A 81 -19.55 2.31 -8.68
CA ASN A 81 -18.75 3.51 -8.66
C ASN A 81 -18.05 3.65 -7.32
N TYR A 82 -16.74 3.45 -7.28
CA TYR A 82 -15.92 3.70 -6.10
C TYR A 82 -15.34 5.11 -6.13
N GLU A 83 -15.40 5.80 -4.98
CA GLU A 83 -14.72 7.07 -4.72
C GLU A 83 -13.46 6.80 -3.90
N GLU A 84 -12.36 7.46 -4.26
CA GLU A 84 -11.13 7.48 -3.47
C GLU A 84 -11.24 8.59 -2.42
N LEU A 85 -11.07 8.25 -1.16
CA LEU A 85 -11.10 9.18 -0.04
C LEU A 85 -9.91 8.89 0.89
N THR A 86 -9.29 9.97 1.37
CA THR A 86 -8.21 9.87 2.35
C THR A 86 -8.67 10.49 3.67
N TYR A 87 -8.45 9.76 4.75
CA TYR A 87 -8.70 10.23 6.11
C TYR A 87 -7.38 10.38 6.83
N GLU A 88 -7.29 11.42 7.65
CA GLU A 88 -6.09 11.76 8.40
C GLU A 88 -6.43 11.94 9.87
N GLY A 89 -5.54 11.53 10.76
CA GLY A 89 -5.75 11.69 12.18
C GLY A 89 -4.55 11.26 13.00
N TYR A 90 -4.72 11.35 14.31
CA TYR A 90 -3.73 10.89 15.27
C TYR A 90 -4.24 9.66 16.02
N GLY A 91 -3.43 8.61 16.03
CA GLY A 91 -3.63 7.44 16.89
C GLY A 91 -3.14 7.70 18.32
N ILE A 92 -3.19 6.66 19.14
CA ILE A 92 -2.68 6.71 20.52
C ILE A 92 -1.20 7.14 20.53
N GLY A 93 -0.79 7.88 21.53
CA GLY A 93 0.58 8.35 21.66
C GLY A 93 0.98 9.46 20.67
N GLY A 94 0.02 10.02 19.90
CA GLY A 94 0.27 11.05 18.92
C GLY A 94 0.82 10.52 17.59
N VAL A 95 0.67 9.25 17.31
CA VAL A 95 1.04 8.65 16.02
C VAL A 95 0.22 9.28 14.90
N ALA A 96 0.89 9.80 13.88
CA ALA A 96 0.23 10.27 12.67
C ALA A 96 -0.26 9.07 11.84
N VAL A 97 -1.51 9.12 11.37
CA VAL A 97 -2.13 8.03 10.61
C VAL A 97 -2.85 8.58 9.39
N ILE A 98 -2.58 7.98 8.23
CA ILE A 98 -3.29 8.22 6.98
C ILE A 98 -4.02 6.94 6.60
N VAL A 99 -5.31 7.05 6.28
CA VAL A 99 -6.15 5.93 5.82
C VAL A 99 -6.66 6.22 4.42
N GLU A 100 -6.18 5.49 3.44
CA GLU A 100 -6.68 5.55 2.07
C GLU A 100 -7.83 4.55 1.88
N THR A 101 -8.91 5.01 1.29
CA THR A 101 -10.12 4.22 1.09
C THR A 101 -10.63 4.30 -0.34
N MET A 102 -11.28 3.23 -0.78
CA MET A 102 -12.07 3.17 -2.00
C MET A 102 -13.45 2.65 -1.64
N THR A 103 -14.47 3.50 -1.72
CA THR A 103 -15.80 3.19 -1.22
C THR A 103 -16.91 3.58 -2.19
N ASP A 104 -17.99 2.81 -2.16
CA ASP A 104 -19.28 3.15 -2.79
C ASP A 104 -20.22 3.90 -1.83
N ASN A 105 -19.83 4.03 -0.54
CA ASN A 105 -20.62 4.70 0.49
C ASN A 105 -19.74 5.44 1.51
N LYS A 106 -19.43 6.69 1.22
CA LYS A 106 -18.57 7.52 2.09
C LYS A 106 -19.11 7.77 3.50
N ASN A 107 -20.43 7.78 3.69
CA ASN A 107 -21.01 7.97 5.02
C ASN A 107 -20.77 6.75 5.92
N ARG A 108 -20.86 5.54 5.37
CA ARG A 108 -20.48 4.31 6.07
C ARG A 108 -18.99 4.36 6.43
N THR A 109 -18.15 4.61 5.45
CA THR A 109 -16.69 4.56 5.61
C THR A 109 -16.17 5.57 6.64
N VAL A 110 -16.62 6.83 6.59
CA VAL A 110 -16.19 7.84 7.57
C VAL A 110 -16.62 7.46 9.01
N GLY A 111 -17.79 6.86 9.16
CA GLY A 111 -18.28 6.40 10.46
C GLY A 111 -17.43 5.26 11.03
N GLU A 112 -17.08 4.29 10.20
CA GLU A 112 -16.26 3.14 10.58
C GLU A 112 -14.81 3.53 10.85
N VAL A 113 -14.21 4.38 10.03
CA VAL A 113 -12.86 4.92 10.26
C VAL A 113 -12.81 5.73 11.55
N ARG A 114 -13.76 6.65 11.76
CA ARG A 114 -13.85 7.42 13.02
C ARG A 114 -13.98 6.52 14.23
N HIS A 115 -14.83 5.50 14.14
CA HIS A 115 -15.02 4.54 15.23
C HIS A 115 -13.71 3.81 15.58
N ALA A 116 -12.89 3.44 14.59
CA ALA A 116 -11.60 2.81 14.84
C ALA A 116 -10.65 3.74 15.59
N PHE A 117 -10.56 5.02 15.19
CA PHE A 117 -9.75 6.01 15.92
C PHE A 117 -10.24 6.20 17.36
N ASP A 118 -11.52 6.52 17.55
CA ASP A 118 -12.10 6.82 18.86
C ASP A 118 -11.99 5.64 19.83
N LYS A 119 -12.21 4.43 19.33
CA LYS A 119 -12.17 3.20 20.16
C LYS A 119 -10.80 2.91 20.75
N PHE A 120 -9.73 3.27 20.06
CA PHE A 120 -8.36 2.96 20.46
C PHE A 120 -7.55 4.19 20.90
N GLY A 121 -8.23 5.24 21.35
CA GLY A 121 -7.60 6.40 21.98
C GLY A 121 -6.97 7.38 21.02
N GLY A 122 -7.37 7.32 19.74
CA GLY A 122 -6.99 8.29 18.72
C GLY A 122 -8.08 9.32 18.45
N SER A 123 -7.87 10.13 17.43
CA SER A 123 -8.81 11.16 16.98
C SER A 123 -8.68 11.37 15.47
N LEU A 124 -9.81 11.27 14.77
CA LEU A 124 -9.86 11.61 13.35
C LEU A 124 -9.81 13.13 13.18
N GLY A 125 -8.84 13.60 12.39
CA GLY A 125 -8.64 15.01 12.08
C GLY A 125 -9.31 15.44 10.76
N THR A 126 -8.92 16.62 10.29
CA THR A 126 -9.28 17.14 8.98
C THR A 126 -8.19 16.81 7.95
N ASN A 127 -8.52 16.90 6.67
CA ASN A 127 -7.55 16.73 5.59
C ASN A 127 -6.39 17.73 5.75
N GLY A 128 -5.15 17.23 5.58
CA GLY A 128 -3.93 18.01 5.76
C GLY A 128 -3.42 18.04 7.21
N SER A 129 -4.09 17.37 8.17
CA SER A 129 -3.66 17.39 9.58
C SER A 129 -2.37 16.63 9.84
N VAL A 130 -2.07 15.58 9.04
CA VAL A 130 -0.85 14.76 9.19
C VAL A 130 -0.11 14.48 7.88
N ALA A 131 -0.72 14.72 6.72
CA ALA A 131 -0.13 14.40 5.42
C ALA A 131 1.24 15.04 5.19
N PHE A 132 1.49 16.23 5.76
CA PHE A 132 2.78 16.94 5.68
C PHE A 132 3.94 16.21 6.39
N MET A 133 3.64 15.22 7.21
CA MET A 133 4.64 14.39 7.92
C MET A 133 5.09 13.18 7.09
N PHE A 134 4.57 13.04 5.87
CA PHE A 134 4.85 11.92 4.98
C PHE A 134 5.28 12.42 3.60
N ASP A 135 6.16 11.65 2.97
CA ASP A 135 6.52 11.82 1.57
C ASP A 135 5.86 10.73 0.73
N LYS A 136 5.20 11.13 -0.36
CA LYS A 136 4.65 10.17 -1.32
C LYS A 136 5.78 9.66 -2.20
N LYS A 137 6.03 8.34 -2.19
CA LYS A 137 7.13 7.69 -2.91
C LYS A 137 6.65 6.41 -3.61
N GLY A 138 7.24 6.07 -4.73
CA GLY A 138 7.23 4.70 -5.21
C GLY A 138 8.17 3.86 -4.35
N VAL A 139 7.71 2.70 -3.87
CA VAL A 139 8.50 1.78 -3.06
C VAL A 139 8.45 0.39 -3.69
N ILE A 140 9.60 -0.13 -4.08
CA ILE A 140 9.76 -1.47 -4.68
C ILE A 140 10.65 -2.29 -3.74
N VAL A 141 10.19 -3.48 -3.38
CA VAL A 141 10.92 -4.41 -2.50
C VAL A 141 11.24 -5.69 -3.26
N ILE A 142 12.53 -6.04 -3.30
CA ILE A 142 13.06 -7.23 -3.98
C ILE A 142 13.74 -8.12 -2.93
N ASP A 143 13.51 -9.43 -3.01
CA ASP A 143 14.20 -10.40 -2.14
C ASP A 143 15.70 -10.43 -2.43
N THR A 144 16.54 -10.52 -1.40
CA THR A 144 18.00 -10.62 -1.58
C THR A 144 18.43 -11.89 -2.33
N GLU A 145 17.57 -12.91 -2.41
CA GLU A 145 17.82 -14.11 -3.21
C GLU A 145 17.65 -13.88 -4.73
N ALA A 146 17.05 -12.75 -5.14
CA ALA A 146 16.81 -12.43 -6.55
C ALA A 146 18.06 -12.02 -7.33
N GLY A 147 19.15 -11.64 -6.66
CA GLY A 147 20.40 -11.22 -7.29
C GLY A 147 21.36 -10.55 -6.31
N ASP A 148 22.54 -10.21 -6.80
CA ASP A 148 23.50 -9.48 -6.01
C ASP A 148 23.13 -8.00 -5.87
N GLU A 149 23.53 -7.39 -4.76
CA GLU A 149 23.19 -6.02 -4.36
C GLU A 149 23.64 -5.00 -5.42
N ASP A 150 24.89 -5.11 -5.91
CA ASP A 150 25.46 -4.14 -6.84
C ASP A 150 24.70 -4.13 -8.17
N SER A 151 24.35 -5.30 -8.71
CA SER A 151 23.60 -5.44 -9.96
C SER A 151 22.19 -4.86 -9.86
N ILE A 152 21.49 -5.12 -8.74
CA ILE A 152 20.13 -4.61 -8.54
C ILE A 152 20.15 -3.10 -8.30
N MET A 153 21.11 -2.61 -7.53
CA MET A 153 21.30 -1.18 -7.29
C MET A 153 21.60 -0.44 -8.61
N GLU A 154 22.52 -0.94 -9.44
CA GLU A 154 22.84 -0.35 -10.74
C GLU A 154 21.61 -0.31 -11.64
N ALA A 155 20.89 -1.42 -11.76
CA ALA A 155 19.66 -1.51 -12.55
C ALA A 155 18.57 -0.54 -12.08
N ALA A 156 18.40 -0.39 -10.76
CA ALA A 156 17.42 0.52 -10.18
C ALA A 156 17.78 2.00 -10.45
N LEU A 157 19.03 2.38 -10.25
CA LEU A 157 19.49 3.76 -10.47
C LEU A 157 19.47 4.12 -11.96
N GLU A 158 19.86 3.20 -12.87
CA GLU A 158 19.76 3.40 -14.31
C GLU A 158 18.30 3.56 -14.78
N ALA A 159 17.36 2.86 -14.12
CA ALA A 159 15.94 2.97 -14.41
C ALA A 159 15.32 4.29 -13.88
N GLY A 160 16.01 5.04 -13.03
CA GLY A 160 15.55 6.32 -12.49
C GLY A 160 15.10 6.28 -11.01
N ALA A 161 15.54 5.28 -10.24
CA ALA A 161 15.31 5.27 -8.80
C ALA A 161 16.04 6.44 -8.11
N GLU A 162 15.41 6.96 -7.04
CA GLU A 162 16.00 8.04 -6.24
C GLU A 162 16.96 7.50 -5.17
N ASP A 163 16.63 6.34 -4.59
CA ASP A 163 17.40 5.75 -3.52
C ASP A 163 17.30 4.23 -3.54
N PHE A 164 18.30 3.59 -2.93
CA PHE A 164 18.41 2.15 -2.77
C PHE A 164 18.95 1.84 -1.38
N SER A 165 18.30 0.93 -0.68
CA SER A 165 18.78 0.42 0.60
C SER A 165 18.75 -1.10 0.64
N ALA A 166 19.77 -1.69 1.29
CA ALA A 166 19.82 -3.11 1.58
C ALA A 166 19.48 -3.36 3.05
N GLU A 167 18.53 -4.22 3.29
CA GLU A 167 18.14 -4.67 4.62
C GLU A 167 18.29 -6.20 4.75
N ASP A 168 18.18 -6.72 5.96
CA ASP A 168 18.28 -8.16 6.19
C ASP A 168 17.12 -8.89 5.52
N GLY A 169 17.40 -9.46 4.35
CA GLY A 169 16.48 -10.26 3.55
C GLY A 169 15.81 -9.54 2.38
N ALA A 170 16.00 -8.22 2.19
CA ALA A 170 15.43 -7.52 1.04
C ALA A 170 16.21 -6.26 0.63
N TYR A 171 16.03 -5.87 -0.62
CA TYR A 171 16.42 -4.58 -1.16
C TYR A 171 15.18 -3.70 -1.30
N GLU A 172 15.25 -2.49 -0.80
CA GLU A 172 14.22 -1.48 -0.94
C GLU A 172 14.68 -0.36 -1.88
N ILE A 173 13.87 -0.09 -2.89
CA ILE A 173 14.13 0.89 -3.94
C ILE A 173 13.04 1.95 -3.84
N THR A 174 13.42 3.22 -3.77
CA THR A 174 12.47 4.32 -3.76
C THR A 174 12.56 5.16 -5.01
N THR A 175 11.43 5.67 -5.46
CA THR A 175 11.30 6.52 -6.64
C THR A 175 10.43 7.74 -6.34
N ALA A 176 10.51 8.77 -7.18
CA ALA A 176 9.44 9.73 -7.27
C ALA A 176 8.15 9.03 -7.72
N PRO A 177 6.95 9.49 -7.29
CA PRO A 177 5.69 8.85 -7.67
C PRO A 177 5.46 8.76 -9.18
N GLU A 178 5.88 9.79 -9.91
CA GLU A 178 5.78 9.87 -11.38
C GLU A 178 6.69 8.89 -12.13
N ASP A 179 7.82 8.51 -11.53
CA ASP A 179 8.80 7.60 -12.13
C ASP A 179 8.56 6.13 -11.74
N PHE A 180 7.68 5.88 -10.77
CA PHE A 180 7.43 4.56 -10.21
C PHE A 180 7.11 3.51 -11.27
N SER A 181 6.14 3.78 -12.16
CA SER A 181 5.73 2.81 -13.18
C SER A 181 6.86 2.47 -14.14
N ALA A 182 7.66 3.46 -14.54
CA ALA A 182 8.80 3.25 -15.45
C ALA A 182 9.89 2.41 -14.79
N VAL A 183 10.25 2.71 -13.55
CA VAL A 183 11.26 1.95 -12.79
C VAL A 183 10.80 0.52 -12.56
N ARG A 184 9.53 0.34 -12.12
CA ARG A 184 8.94 -1.00 -11.92
C ARG A 184 8.98 -1.82 -13.20
N GLU A 185 8.55 -1.25 -14.33
CA GLU A 185 8.54 -1.95 -15.64
C GLU A 185 9.95 -2.29 -16.13
N ALA A 186 10.92 -1.40 -15.91
CA ALA A 186 12.30 -1.63 -16.29
C ALA A 186 12.92 -2.81 -15.50
N LEU A 187 12.70 -2.86 -14.19
CA LEU A 187 13.19 -3.95 -13.36
C LEU A 187 12.46 -5.28 -13.65
N GLU A 188 11.14 -5.25 -13.86
CA GLU A 188 10.36 -6.43 -14.28
C GLU A 188 10.85 -6.96 -15.65
N GLY A 189 11.17 -6.06 -16.59
CA GLY A 189 11.72 -6.41 -17.90
C GLY A 189 13.11 -7.06 -17.85
N GLN A 190 13.87 -6.84 -16.78
CA GLN A 190 15.14 -7.51 -16.49
C GLN A 190 14.96 -8.86 -15.76
N GLY A 191 13.71 -9.21 -15.42
CA GLY A 191 13.38 -10.49 -14.81
C GLY A 191 13.33 -10.47 -13.28
N TYR A 192 13.40 -9.30 -12.63
CA TYR A 192 13.23 -9.21 -11.18
C TYR A 192 11.78 -9.40 -10.77
N GLU A 193 11.56 -10.22 -9.75
CA GLU A 193 10.27 -10.39 -9.09
C GLU A 193 10.22 -9.53 -7.82
N PHE A 194 9.05 -8.95 -7.54
CA PHE A 194 8.88 -8.05 -6.40
C PHE A 194 8.11 -8.72 -5.26
N LEU A 195 8.61 -8.54 -4.03
CA LEU A 195 7.85 -8.83 -2.82
C LEU A 195 6.72 -7.81 -2.64
N SER A 196 6.96 -6.55 -3.05
CA SER A 196 5.97 -5.49 -3.14
C SER A 196 6.44 -4.43 -4.14
N ALA A 197 5.50 -3.78 -4.83
CA ALA A 197 5.77 -2.62 -5.67
C ALA A 197 4.52 -1.72 -5.66
N GLU A 198 4.57 -0.62 -4.91
CA GLU A 198 3.43 0.26 -4.67
C GLU A 198 3.88 1.71 -4.49
N ILE A 199 2.93 2.64 -4.62
CA ILE A 199 3.12 4.02 -4.17
C ILE A 199 2.67 4.10 -2.72
N ASP A 200 3.57 4.52 -1.84
CA ASP A 200 3.36 4.59 -0.39
C ASP A 200 3.53 6.02 0.14
N MET A 201 2.97 6.25 1.32
CA MET A 201 3.22 7.44 2.12
C MET A 201 4.29 7.10 3.17
N VAL A 202 5.51 7.56 2.93
CA VAL A 202 6.69 7.25 3.76
C VAL A 202 6.83 8.32 4.84
N PRO A 203 6.84 7.95 6.14
CA PRO A 203 6.96 8.94 7.21
C PRO A 203 8.36 9.55 7.25
N GLN A 204 8.42 10.88 7.46
CA GLN A 204 9.69 11.63 7.62
C GLN A 204 10.28 11.47 9.01
N THR A 205 9.45 11.26 10.02
CA THR A 205 9.84 11.07 11.42
C THR A 205 8.98 10.02 12.09
N MET A 206 9.55 9.33 13.07
CA MET A 206 8.88 8.26 13.79
C MET A 206 8.45 8.70 15.18
N THR A 207 7.37 8.10 15.68
CA THR A 207 6.81 8.31 17.02
C THR A 207 6.92 7.03 17.82
N SER A 208 7.68 7.08 18.92
CA SER A 208 7.83 5.92 19.81
C SER A 208 6.59 5.73 20.68
N LEU A 209 6.20 4.48 20.86
CA LEU A 209 5.09 4.06 21.70
C LEU A 209 5.56 3.20 22.87
N SER A 210 4.86 3.29 24.02
CA SER A 210 5.02 2.28 25.08
C SER A 210 4.44 0.93 24.63
N GLU A 211 4.83 -0.17 25.25
CA GLU A 211 4.29 -1.51 24.94
C GLU A 211 2.76 -1.58 25.02
N GLU A 212 2.15 -0.89 25.98
CA GLU A 212 0.69 -0.84 26.11
C GLU A 212 0.04 -0.07 24.96
N GLN A 213 0.63 1.08 24.59
CA GLN A 213 0.16 1.89 23.47
C GLN A 213 0.34 1.14 22.15
N GLN A 214 1.45 0.42 21.97
CA GLN A 214 1.70 -0.42 20.80
C GLN A 214 0.61 -1.47 20.61
N LYS A 215 0.28 -2.24 21.66
CA LYS A 215 -0.80 -3.24 21.63
C LYS A 215 -2.17 -2.65 21.31
N GLN A 216 -2.42 -1.42 21.76
CA GLN A 216 -3.66 -0.70 21.43
C GLN A 216 -3.66 -0.23 19.99
N PHE A 217 -2.54 0.29 19.51
CA PHE A 217 -2.37 0.74 18.14
C PHE A 217 -2.49 -0.41 17.13
N GLU A 218 -1.89 -1.57 17.42
CA GLU A 218 -2.05 -2.79 16.60
C GLU A 218 -3.51 -3.19 16.42
N LYS A 219 -4.32 -3.14 17.48
CA LYS A 219 -5.77 -3.42 17.39
C LYS A 219 -6.51 -2.40 16.54
N MET A 220 -6.08 -1.14 16.54
CA MET A 220 -6.61 -0.12 15.65
C MET A 220 -6.27 -0.41 14.20
N LEU A 221 -5.00 -0.78 13.92
CA LEU A 221 -4.56 -1.18 12.58
C LEU A 221 -5.34 -2.40 12.08
N ASP A 222 -5.45 -3.45 12.89
CA ASP A 222 -6.22 -4.66 12.55
C ASP A 222 -7.69 -4.30 12.21
N MET A 223 -8.31 -3.42 12.97
CA MET A 223 -9.69 -2.99 12.72
C MET A 223 -9.83 -2.19 11.42
N LEU A 224 -8.88 -1.31 11.12
CA LEU A 224 -8.86 -0.54 9.88
C LEU A 224 -8.56 -1.45 8.67
N GLU A 225 -7.58 -2.34 8.79
CA GLU A 225 -7.20 -3.26 7.72
C GLU A 225 -8.29 -4.31 7.42
N ASP A 226 -9.09 -4.65 8.40
CA ASP A 226 -10.23 -5.57 8.26
C ASP A 226 -11.40 -4.95 7.47
N ASN A 227 -11.44 -3.63 7.35
CA ASN A 227 -12.48 -2.93 6.60
C ASN A 227 -12.22 -3.02 5.09
N ASP A 228 -13.19 -3.52 4.34
CA ASP A 228 -13.10 -3.69 2.88
C ASP A 228 -12.99 -2.36 2.12
N ASP A 229 -13.44 -1.25 2.70
CA ASP A 229 -13.33 0.08 2.09
C ASP A 229 -11.93 0.67 2.28
N VAL A 230 -11.17 0.21 3.28
CA VAL A 230 -9.79 0.66 3.54
C VAL A 230 -8.81 -0.07 2.64
N GLN A 231 -8.07 0.67 1.84
CA GLN A 231 -7.05 0.13 0.93
C GLN A 231 -5.70 0.05 1.63
N ASN A 232 -5.23 1.16 2.18
CA ASN A 232 -3.94 1.29 2.83
C ASN A 232 -4.09 2.08 4.14
N VAL A 233 -3.25 1.72 5.12
CA VAL A 233 -3.06 2.49 6.35
C VAL A 233 -1.57 2.78 6.48
N TYR A 234 -1.22 4.06 6.50
CA TYR A 234 0.14 4.53 6.72
C TYR A 234 0.24 5.20 8.08
N HIS A 235 1.36 5.03 8.75
CA HIS A 235 1.57 5.60 10.07
C HIS A 235 3.06 5.82 10.35
N ASN A 236 3.35 6.67 11.32
CA ASN A 236 4.70 6.93 11.77
C ASN A 236 5.03 6.32 13.15
N ALA A 237 4.27 5.32 13.58
CA ALA A 237 4.60 4.60 14.81
C ALA A 237 5.90 3.81 14.67
N ASP A 238 6.79 3.96 15.64
CA ASP A 238 7.97 3.11 15.79
C ASP A 238 7.52 1.77 16.41
N MET A 239 7.32 0.79 15.55
CA MET A 239 6.88 -0.55 15.93
C MET A 239 8.10 -1.47 15.85
N PRO A 240 8.72 -1.87 16.96
CA PRO A 240 9.80 -2.84 16.91
C PRO A 240 9.31 -4.14 16.29
N ASP A 241 10.18 -4.79 15.53
CA ASP A 241 9.91 -6.11 14.96
C ASP A 241 9.51 -7.04 16.09
N GLY A 242 8.32 -7.66 15.97
CA GLY A 242 7.88 -8.67 16.93
C GLY A 242 8.89 -9.83 16.97
N GLU A 243 9.34 -10.18 18.16
CA GLU A 243 10.21 -11.35 18.42
C GLU A 243 9.49 -12.66 18.03
#